data_f91dc534ee827f79321669d299a06ad2
#
_entry.id   f91dc534ee827f79321669d299a06ad2
#
_cell.length_a   1.000
_cell.length_b   1.000
_cell.length_c   1.000
_cell.angle_alpha   90.00
_cell.angle_beta   90.00
_cell.angle_gamma   90.00
#
_symmetry.space_group_name_H-M   'P 1'
#
loop_
_entity.id
_entity.type
_entity.pdbx_description
1 polymer ?
#
loop_
_entity_poly.entity_id
_entity_poly.type
_entity_poly.pdbx_seq_one_letter_code
_entity_poly.pdbx_strand_id
1 'polypeptide(L)'
;MSLRERIVSDMTAAMKARDAARTSTLRMVKAAVQNREIEKGGELTEEEMTKALQSLVKQRRDSVEQYEKAGRAELAEKERAEIVVIEEYLPRAATPEEIERAVAEAVAEVGATSMKEMGAVMKAAQARLAGKSADGRAVSEMVKKRLG
;
A
#
# COMPACT_ATOMS: atom_id res chain seq x y z
N MET A 1 11.01 17.11 0.37
CA MET A 1 11.56 16.05 1.25
C MET A 1 11.36 14.69 0.63
N SER A 2 12.39 13.87 0.68
CA SER A 2 12.26 12.46 0.29
C SER A 2 11.42 11.71 1.33
N LEU A 3 10.92 10.54 0.95
CA LEU A 3 10.16 9.68 1.86
C LEU A 3 11.00 9.30 3.10
N ARG A 4 12.27 8.99 2.88
CA ARG A 4 13.24 8.70 3.95
C ARG A 4 13.36 9.86 4.93
N GLU A 5 13.55 11.07 4.42
CA GLU A 5 13.69 12.28 5.24
C GLU A 5 12.43 12.56 6.03
N ARG A 6 11.26 12.38 5.43
CA ARG A 6 9.97 12.55 6.11
C ARG A 6 9.83 11.58 7.28
N ILE A 7 10.15 10.32 7.07
CA ILE A 7 10.04 9.28 8.12
C ILE A 7 10.97 9.61 9.29
N VAL A 8 12.21 9.98 9.02
CA VAL A 8 13.18 10.34 10.07
C VAL A 8 12.75 11.59 10.82
N SER A 9 12.31 12.62 10.10
CA SER A 9 11.83 13.87 10.69
C SER A 9 10.61 13.63 11.59
N ASP A 10 9.65 12.86 11.11
CA ASP A 10 8.42 12.55 11.85
C ASP A 10 8.70 11.66 13.07
N MET A 11 9.65 10.75 12.96
CA MET A 11 10.07 9.92 14.08
C MET A 11 10.68 10.80 15.18
N THR A 12 11.54 11.74 14.81
CA THR A 12 12.14 12.70 15.76
C THR A 12 11.06 13.56 16.43
N ALA A 13 10.10 14.05 15.65
CA ALA A 13 8.98 14.82 16.18
C ALA A 13 8.13 14.01 17.17
N ALA A 14 7.85 12.75 16.84
CA ALA A 14 7.09 11.84 17.71
C ALA A 14 7.83 11.59 19.04
N MET A 15 9.15 11.41 18.97
CA MET A 15 9.98 11.25 20.16
C MET A 15 9.91 12.49 21.06
N LYS A 16 10.02 13.67 20.49
CA LYS A 16 9.93 14.96 21.23
C LYS A 16 8.55 15.16 21.83
N ALA A 17 7.51 14.76 21.13
CA ALA A 17 6.13 14.84 21.60
C ALA A 17 5.77 13.75 22.61
N ARG A 18 6.68 12.81 22.87
CA ARG A 18 6.46 11.65 23.74
C ARG A 18 5.29 10.78 23.27
N ASP A 19 5.08 10.72 21.96
CA ASP A 19 4.11 9.83 21.33
C ASP A 19 4.78 8.45 21.16
N ALA A 20 4.65 7.61 22.16
CA ALA A 20 5.32 6.31 22.20
C ALA A 20 4.85 5.37 21.08
N ALA A 21 3.55 5.35 20.81
CA ALA A 21 2.98 4.48 19.78
C ALA A 21 3.47 4.85 18.38
N ARG A 22 3.44 6.14 18.06
CA ARG A 22 3.91 6.65 16.77
C ARG A 22 5.42 6.43 16.60
N THR A 23 6.19 6.70 17.64
CA THR A 23 7.64 6.49 17.66
C THR A 23 7.97 5.02 17.40
N SER A 24 7.28 4.11 18.09
CA SER A 24 7.49 2.67 17.95
C SER A 24 7.20 2.21 16.51
N THR A 25 6.10 2.67 15.93
CA THR A 25 5.73 2.32 14.55
C THR A 25 6.77 2.84 13.55
N LEU A 26 7.21 4.08 13.70
CA LEU A 26 8.19 4.67 12.79
C LEU A 26 9.58 4.02 12.92
N ARG A 27 9.98 3.62 14.12
CA ARG A 27 11.22 2.85 14.33
C ARG A 27 11.15 1.52 13.61
N MET A 28 10.02 0.86 13.67
CA MET A 28 9.81 -0.43 13.01
C MET A 28 9.84 -0.27 11.49
N VAL A 29 9.25 0.80 10.94
CA VAL A 29 9.31 1.13 9.53
C VAL A 29 10.76 1.34 9.10
N LYS A 30 11.51 2.13 9.86
CA LYS A 30 12.93 2.39 9.57
C LYS A 30 13.74 1.11 9.58
N ALA A 31 13.52 0.22 10.55
CA ALA A 31 14.20 -1.07 10.63
C ALA A 31 13.88 -1.96 9.42
N ALA A 32 12.63 -1.99 8.99
CA ALA A 32 12.21 -2.76 7.82
C ALA A 32 12.89 -2.27 6.54
N VAL A 33 12.99 -0.94 6.38
CA VAL A 33 13.70 -0.34 5.25
C VAL A 33 15.17 -0.70 5.27
N GLN A 34 15.82 -0.59 6.45
CA GLN A 34 17.23 -0.94 6.60
C GLN A 34 17.50 -2.41 6.27
N ASN A 35 16.62 -3.31 6.69
CA ASN A 35 16.77 -4.73 6.37
C ASN A 35 16.72 -4.99 4.86
N ARG A 36 15.83 -4.32 4.17
CA ARG A 36 15.75 -4.43 2.70
C ARG A 36 16.97 -3.81 2.01
N GLU A 37 17.53 -2.76 2.57
CA GLU A 37 18.75 -2.14 2.07
C GLU A 37 19.96 -3.08 2.23
N ILE A 38 20.03 -3.82 3.33
CA ILE A 38 21.07 -4.82 3.54
C ILE A 38 20.95 -5.93 2.48
N GLU A 39 19.75 -6.42 2.22
CA GLU A 39 19.51 -7.44 1.20
C GLU A 39 19.86 -6.95 -0.21
N LYS A 40 19.51 -5.71 -0.52
CA LYS A 40 19.81 -5.08 -1.81
C LYS A 40 21.29 -4.77 -1.99
N GLY A 41 21.98 -4.46 -0.89
CA GLY A 41 23.35 -3.99 -0.92
C GLY A 41 23.49 -2.50 -1.24
N GLY A 42 22.46 -1.70 -0.93
CA GLY A 42 22.44 -0.26 -1.18
C GLY A 42 21.13 0.38 -0.75
N GLU A 43 21.03 1.69 -0.91
CA GLU A 43 19.82 2.43 -0.55
C GLU A 43 18.64 2.06 -1.45
N LEU A 44 17.43 2.03 -0.86
CA LEU A 44 16.20 1.86 -1.62
C LEU A 44 15.83 3.15 -2.35
N THR A 45 15.34 3.01 -3.56
CA THR A 45 14.73 4.12 -4.30
C THR A 45 13.39 4.50 -3.66
N GLU A 46 12.83 5.65 -4.03
CA GLU A 46 11.50 6.07 -3.56
C GLU A 46 10.44 5.02 -3.92
N GLU A 47 10.49 4.45 -5.11
CA GLU A 47 9.58 3.38 -5.54
C GLU A 47 9.74 2.13 -4.70
N GLU A 48 10.97 1.71 -4.44
CA GLU A 48 11.25 0.55 -3.61
C GLU A 48 10.80 0.77 -2.16
N MET A 49 10.97 1.98 -1.64
CA MET A 49 10.48 2.34 -0.30
C MET A 49 8.96 2.27 -0.23
N THR A 50 8.28 2.79 -1.25
CA THR A 50 6.81 2.71 -1.33
C THR A 50 6.34 1.27 -1.32
N LYS A 51 6.98 0.39 -2.08
CA LYS A 51 6.66 -1.04 -2.10
C LYS A 51 6.90 -1.70 -0.75
N ALA A 52 7.98 -1.32 -0.06
CA ALA A 52 8.27 -1.83 1.28
C ALA A 52 7.17 -1.45 2.27
N LEU A 53 6.72 -0.20 2.23
CA LEU A 53 5.63 0.28 3.08
C LEU A 53 4.31 -0.41 2.77
N GLN A 54 4.01 -0.64 1.50
CA GLN A 54 2.82 -1.38 1.07
C GLN A 54 2.82 -2.81 1.61
N SER A 55 3.98 -3.48 1.58
CA SER A 55 4.15 -4.81 2.18
C SER A 55 3.88 -4.81 3.67
N LEU A 56 4.37 -3.79 4.39
CA LEU A 56 4.14 -3.66 5.83
C LEU A 56 2.66 -3.51 6.15
N VAL A 57 1.94 -2.72 5.35
CA VAL A 57 0.49 -2.54 5.51
C VAL A 57 -0.24 -3.85 5.26
N LYS A 58 0.11 -4.56 4.20
CA LYS A 58 -0.50 -5.85 3.85
C LYS A 58 -0.33 -6.87 4.98
N GLN A 59 0.88 -7.00 5.51
CA GLN A 59 1.17 -7.90 6.63
C GLN A 59 0.30 -7.57 7.85
N ARG A 60 0.11 -6.29 8.13
CA ARG A 60 -0.70 -5.86 9.27
C ARG A 60 -2.18 -6.08 9.05
N ARG A 61 -2.67 -5.91 7.84
CA ARG A 61 -4.07 -6.24 7.50
C ARG A 61 -4.35 -7.73 7.70
N ASP A 62 -3.41 -8.58 7.30
CA ASP A 62 -3.51 -10.02 7.53
C ASP A 62 -3.53 -10.33 9.03
N SER A 63 -2.68 -9.64 9.81
CA SER A 63 -2.65 -9.78 11.27
C SER A 63 -3.95 -9.32 11.92
N VAL A 64 -4.53 -8.20 11.47
CA VAL A 64 -5.83 -7.71 11.94
C VAL A 64 -6.90 -8.79 11.76
N GLU A 65 -6.95 -9.38 10.57
CA GLU A 65 -7.92 -10.44 10.27
C GLU A 65 -7.75 -11.65 11.19
N GLN A 66 -6.51 -12.07 11.42
CA GLN A 66 -6.19 -13.19 12.31
C GLN A 66 -6.59 -12.88 13.75
N TYR A 67 -6.27 -11.69 14.24
CA TYR A 67 -6.62 -11.29 15.60
C TYR A 67 -8.12 -11.17 15.80
N GLU A 68 -8.85 -10.68 14.82
CA GLU A 68 -10.32 -10.60 14.87
C GLU A 68 -10.94 -11.99 14.96
N LYS A 69 -10.45 -12.93 14.14
CA LYS A 69 -10.91 -14.32 14.16
C LYS A 69 -10.62 -15.00 15.50
N ALA A 70 -9.52 -14.62 16.14
CA ALA A 70 -9.11 -15.16 17.44
C ALA A 70 -9.77 -14.45 18.63
N GLY A 71 -10.62 -13.43 18.39
CA GLY A 71 -11.27 -12.67 19.45
C GLY A 71 -10.32 -11.73 20.19
N ARG A 72 -9.22 -11.35 19.57
CA ARG A 72 -8.19 -10.47 20.15
C ARG A 72 -8.36 -9.04 19.64
N ALA A 73 -9.44 -8.39 20.06
CA ALA A 73 -9.81 -7.06 19.59
C ALA A 73 -8.74 -5.99 19.85
N GLU A 74 -8.11 -6.01 21.02
CA GLU A 74 -7.09 -5.04 21.40
C GLU A 74 -5.82 -5.16 20.56
N LEU A 75 -5.44 -6.38 20.16
CA LEU A 75 -4.29 -6.61 19.28
C LEU A 75 -4.61 -6.16 17.85
N ALA A 76 -5.84 -6.40 17.38
CA ALA A 76 -6.29 -5.94 16.08
C ALA A 76 -6.28 -4.40 16.01
N GLU A 77 -6.73 -3.73 17.06
CA GLU A 77 -6.72 -2.26 17.12
C GLU A 77 -5.31 -1.68 17.09
N LYS A 78 -4.36 -2.32 17.77
CA LYS A 78 -2.96 -1.91 17.73
C LYS A 78 -2.41 -1.99 16.30
N GLU A 79 -2.69 -3.08 15.59
CA GLU A 79 -2.27 -3.24 14.20
C GLU A 79 -2.92 -2.19 13.29
N ARG A 80 -4.20 -1.88 13.49
CA ARG A 80 -4.90 -0.83 12.72
C ARG A 80 -4.28 0.54 12.95
N ALA A 81 -3.89 0.85 14.18
CA ALA A 81 -3.24 2.11 14.51
C ALA A 81 -1.89 2.23 13.79
N GLU A 82 -1.13 1.14 13.70
CA GLU A 82 0.13 1.10 12.95
C GLU A 82 -0.11 1.31 11.46
N ILE A 83 -1.15 0.68 10.89
CA ILE A 83 -1.53 0.86 9.49
C ILE A 83 -1.79 2.34 9.18
N VAL A 84 -2.54 3.03 10.04
CA VAL A 84 -2.85 4.46 9.86
C VAL A 84 -1.57 5.29 9.74
N VAL A 85 -0.60 5.05 10.62
CA VAL A 85 0.68 5.76 10.58
C VAL A 85 1.45 5.49 9.29
N ILE A 86 1.54 4.23 8.87
CA ILE A 86 2.27 3.84 7.66
C ILE A 86 1.60 4.42 6.41
N GLU A 87 0.27 4.41 6.35
CA GLU A 87 -0.48 4.92 5.20
C GLU A 87 -0.32 6.41 4.97
N GLU A 88 0.10 7.18 5.99
CA GLU A 88 0.44 8.61 5.83
C GLU A 88 1.56 8.84 4.82
N TYR A 89 2.39 7.82 4.57
CA TYR A 89 3.53 7.88 3.65
C TYR A 89 3.25 7.24 2.29
N LEU A 90 2.07 6.68 2.12
CA LEU A 90 1.68 6.03 0.88
C LEU A 90 0.79 6.93 0.03
N PRO A 91 0.76 6.71 -1.31
CA PRO A 91 -0.20 7.41 -2.14
C PRO A 91 -1.62 7.15 -1.66
N ARG A 92 -2.50 8.12 -1.82
CA ARG A 92 -3.90 7.99 -1.45
C ARG A 92 -4.50 6.77 -2.16
N ALA A 93 -5.25 5.95 -1.42
CA ALA A 93 -5.91 4.80 -1.99
C ALA A 93 -6.96 5.22 -3.03
N ALA A 94 -7.00 4.51 -4.15
CA ALA A 94 -8.02 4.71 -5.16
C ALA A 94 -9.38 4.24 -4.62
N THR A 95 -10.42 5.02 -4.86
CA THR A 95 -11.78 4.64 -4.50
C THR A 95 -12.30 3.56 -5.46
N PRO A 96 -13.33 2.77 -5.07
CA PRO A 96 -13.94 1.80 -5.99
C PRO A 96 -14.41 2.45 -7.30
N GLU A 97 -14.93 3.67 -7.23
CA GLU A 97 -15.38 4.43 -8.41
C GLU A 97 -14.21 4.80 -9.32
N GLU A 98 -13.08 5.18 -8.73
CA GLU A 98 -11.85 5.50 -9.49
C GLU A 98 -11.29 4.25 -10.17
N ILE A 99 -11.33 3.11 -9.50
CA ILE A 99 -10.90 1.82 -10.07
C ILE A 99 -11.82 1.44 -11.23
N GLU A 100 -13.13 1.55 -11.04
CA GLU A 100 -14.12 1.24 -12.08
C GLU A 100 -13.91 2.11 -13.32
N ARG A 101 -13.72 3.40 -13.13
CA ARG A 101 -13.45 4.33 -14.23
C ARG A 101 -12.15 3.97 -14.97
N ALA A 102 -11.08 3.70 -14.23
CA ALA A 102 -9.80 3.32 -14.80
C ALA A 102 -9.92 2.04 -15.64
N VAL A 103 -10.64 1.05 -15.13
CA VAL A 103 -10.89 -0.20 -15.85
C VAL A 103 -11.73 0.03 -17.10
N ALA A 104 -12.80 0.82 -17.01
CA ALA A 104 -13.65 1.13 -18.15
C ALA A 104 -12.87 1.82 -19.27
N GLU A 105 -12.07 2.81 -18.91
CA GLU A 105 -11.22 3.54 -19.87
C GLU A 105 -10.13 2.63 -20.45
N ALA A 106 -9.56 1.75 -19.65
CA ALA A 106 -8.56 0.79 -20.09
C ALA A 106 -9.15 -0.20 -21.12
N VAL A 107 -10.35 -0.71 -20.85
CA VAL A 107 -11.06 -1.59 -21.78
C VAL A 107 -11.28 -0.89 -23.13
N ALA A 108 -11.72 0.37 -23.10
CA ALA A 108 -11.93 1.17 -24.29
C ALA A 108 -10.62 1.44 -25.06
N GLU A 109 -9.56 1.79 -24.33
CA GLU A 109 -8.23 2.06 -24.90
C GLU A 109 -7.64 0.85 -25.61
N VAL A 110 -7.72 -0.33 -24.97
CA VAL A 110 -7.21 -1.59 -25.51
C VAL A 110 -8.13 -2.15 -26.59
N GLY A 111 -9.41 -1.78 -26.56
CA GLY A 111 -10.41 -2.37 -27.46
C GLY A 111 -10.75 -3.80 -27.08
N ALA A 112 -10.64 -4.13 -25.80
CA ALA A 112 -10.81 -5.49 -25.29
C ALA A 112 -12.27 -5.95 -25.38
N THR A 113 -12.46 -7.21 -25.81
CA THR A 113 -13.78 -7.83 -25.95
C THR A 113 -13.88 -9.16 -25.20
N SER A 114 -12.75 -9.65 -24.67
CA SER A 114 -12.71 -10.96 -24.01
C SER A 114 -11.63 -11.01 -22.94
N MET A 115 -11.68 -12.05 -22.11
CA MET A 115 -10.70 -12.35 -21.08
C MET A 115 -9.28 -12.57 -21.61
N LYS A 116 -9.12 -12.87 -22.90
CA LYS A 116 -7.80 -13.03 -23.51
C LYS A 116 -6.96 -11.77 -23.43
N GLU A 117 -7.61 -10.62 -23.33
CA GLU A 117 -6.97 -9.31 -23.30
C GLU A 117 -6.80 -8.77 -21.87
N MET A 118 -7.08 -9.60 -20.87
CA MET A 118 -7.02 -9.19 -19.46
C MET A 118 -5.68 -8.58 -19.06
N GLY A 119 -4.57 -9.18 -19.51
CA GLY A 119 -3.23 -8.67 -19.19
C GLY A 119 -3.00 -7.24 -19.68
N ALA A 120 -3.41 -6.95 -20.91
CA ALA A 120 -3.29 -5.62 -21.50
C ALA A 120 -4.19 -4.61 -20.78
N VAL A 121 -5.42 -5.01 -20.44
CA VAL A 121 -6.37 -4.16 -19.69
C VAL A 121 -5.84 -3.86 -18.29
N MET A 122 -5.31 -4.86 -17.60
CA MET A 122 -4.71 -4.69 -16.27
C MET A 122 -3.58 -3.67 -16.29
N LYS A 123 -2.69 -3.78 -17.27
CA LYS A 123 -1.56 -2.85 -17.43
C LYS A 123 -2.05 -1.43 -17.70
N ALA A 124 -3.01 -1.26 -18.59
CA ALA A 124 -3.57 0.05 -18.92
C ALA A 124 -4.32 0.66 -17.71
N ALA A 125 -5.09 -0.13 -16.99
CA ALA A 125 -5.82 0.32 -15.80
C ALA A 125 -4.85 0.78 -14.70
N GLN A 126 -3.80 0.01 -14.45
CA GLN A 126 -2.79 0.36 -13.45
C GLN A 126 -2.04 1.65 -13.82
N ALA A 127 -1.77 1.87 -15.11
CA ALA A 127 -1.15 3.10 -15.58
C ALA A 127 -2.06 4.32 -15.30
N ARG A 128 -3.37 4.17 -15.46
CA ARG A 128 -4.35 5.23 -15.18
C ARG A 128 -4.51 5.49 -13.68
N LEU A 129 -4.19 4.52 -12.85
CA LEU A 129 -4.22 4.63 -11.38
C LEU A 129 -2.86 5.05 -10.80
N ALA A 130 -1.89 5.38 -11.64
CA ALA A 130 -0.58 5.86 -11.20
C ALA A 130 -0.73 7.08 -10.28
N GLY A 131 0.02 7.10 -9.18
CA GLY A 131 -0.08 8.14 -8.16
C GLY A 131 -1.12 7.86 -7.09
N LYS A 132 -1.87 6.77 -7.21
CA LYS A 132 -2.82 6.29 -6.20
C LYS A 132 -2.50 4.85 -5.84
N SER A 133 -2.83 4.46 -4.62
CA SER A 133 -2.69 3.07 -4.19
C SER A 133 -3.95 2.32 -4.59
N ALA A 134 -3.79 1.25 -5.37
CA ALA A 134 -4.90 0.38 -5.75
C ALA A 134 -4.50 -1.07 -5.50
N ASP A 135 -5.38 -1.82 -4.82
CA ASP A 135 -5.18 -3.24 -4.61
C ASP A 135 -5.30 -3.94 -5.97
N GLY A 136 -4.23 -4.63 -6.39
CA GLY A 136 -4.22 -5.39 -7.64
C GLY A 136 -5.36 -6.39 -7.75
N ARG A 137 -5.78 -6.96 -6.62
CA ARG A 137 -6.92 -7.88 -6.57
C ARG A 137 -8.24 -7.18 -6.89
N ALA A 138 -8.45 -5.98 -6.35
CA ALA A 138 -9.64 -5.19 -6.63
C ALA A 138 -9.73 -4.80 -8.10
N VAL A 139 -8.59 -4.39 -8.69
CA VAL A 139 -8.50 -4.07 -10.11
C VAL A 139 -8.79 -5.31 -10.95
N SER A 140 -8.18 -6.44 -10.62
CA SER A 140 -8.37 -7.73 -11.31
C SER A 140 -9.83 -8.17 -11.30
N GLU A 141 -10.50 -8.10 -10.16
CA GLU A 141 -11.91 -8.46 -10.03
C GLU A 141 -12.81 -7.58 -10.90
N MET A 142 -12.51 -6.28 -10.94
CA MET A 142 -13.25 -5.32 -11.77
C MET A 142 -13.07 -5.61 -13.27
N VAL A 143 -11.85 -5.95 -13.69
CA VAL A 143 -11.54 -6.34 -15.08
C VAL A 143 -12.31 -7.61 -15.44
N LYS A 144 -12.27 -8.63 -14.59
CA LYS A 144 -12.98 -9.90 -14.82
C LYS A 144 -14.48 -9.68 -14.97
N LYS A 145 -15.05 -8.84 -14.11
CA LYS A 145 -16.48 -8.51 -14.15
C LYS A 145 -16.86 -7.83 -15.46
N ARG A 146 -15.98 -6.97 -15.98
CA ARG A 146 -16.27 -6.22 -17.21
C ARG A 146 -16.04 -7.03 -18.48
N LEU A 147 -15.09 -7.94 -18.50
CA LEU A 147 -14.73 -8.77 -19.66
C LEU A 147 -15.40 -10.14 -19.67
N GLY A 148 -15.88 -10.60 -18.52
CA GLY A 148 -16.48 -11.92 -18.34
C GLY A 148 -17.94 -12.06 -18.75
#